data_f610e1e77b503c9cea85283473c7ec53
#
_entry.id   f610e1e77b503c9cea85283473c7ec53
#
_cell.length_a   1.000
_cell.length_b   1.000
_cell.length_c   1.000
_cell.angle_alpha   90.00
_cell.angle_beta   90.00
_cell.angle_gamma   90.00
#
_symmetry.space_group_name_H-M   'P 1'
#
loop_
_entity.id
_entity.type
_entity.pdbx_description
1 polymer ?
#
loop_
_entity_poly.entity_id
_entity_poly.type
_entity_poly.pdbx_seq_one_letter_code
_entity_poly.pdbx_strand_id
1 'polypeptide(L)'
;TPNAFEIPLRNLRAEAEIFRAENLPLHTLDQKLEKEFDKIIGSETVRWNGGEKTPAQMLPVFHDPDRATRERAWHLVMDKRLENRAALNDLWTRMLQNRLEMAKNAGFLLADGTGDYRAYRWQQYLRFDYTPDDAKRFDAAIQEVVVPVAARIYEKYRARLGVETLRPWDLQGPQGFFVAADAADVKPLRPFQNDAELVEKSAAIFHDVDGELGAYFDTMRAEHLLDLPNRKHKAPGGYCTGFETAKRPFIFMNAVGTHEDVQTLLHEAGHAFHAFQVYKLPYVQQRAVGLEFCEVASMGMEFLSAPYLNRAGGFYNDADAAHARVEKLETSIFFWPYMAVVDAFQHWVYENPRDALDTENCDAQWGALWDMYMLGVNWRGLEQERVTGWHRKIHIFTSPFYYIEYGMA
;
A
#
# COMPACT_ATOMS: atom_id res chain seq x y z
N THR A 1 9.97 -22.11 -30.19
CA THR A 1 8.79 -21.34 -29.74
C THR A 1 8.94 -19.93 -30.29
N PRO A 2 7.91 -19.30 -30.89
CA PRO A 2 7.99 -17.89 -31.23
C PRO A 2 8.29 -17.06 -29.98
N ASN A 3 9.21 -16.09 -30.04
CA ASN A 3 9.62 -15.27 -28.90
C ASN A 3 8.43 -14.65 -28.13
N ALA A 4 7.34 -14.32 -28.84
CA ALA A 4 6.11 -13.79 -28.26
C ALA A 4 5.38 -14.72 -27.25
N PHE A 5 5.76 -16.00 -27.19
CA PHE A 5 5.15 -17.01 -26.29
C PHE A 5 6.12 -17.58 -25.27
N GLU A 6 7.35 -17.08 -25.20
CA GLU A 6 8.34 -17.56 -24.23
C GLU A 6 7.85 -17.32 -22.79
N ILE A 7 7.50 -16.07 -22.45
CA ILE A 7 6.98 -15.68 -21.14
C ILE A 7 5.63 -16.36 -20.85
N PRO A 8 4.61 -16.32 -21.74
CA PRO A 8 3.35 -17.02 -21.53
C PRO A 8 3.52 -18.50 -21.21
N LEU A 9 4.41 -19.20 -21.92
CA LEU A 9 4.66 -20.62 -21.67
C LEU A 9 5.42 -20.88 -20.38
N ARG A 10 6.35 -20.01 -20.01
CA ARG A 10 7.03 -20.06 -18.70
C ARG A 10 6.00 -19.94 -17.57
N ASN A 11 5.11 -18.97 -17.65
CA ASN A 11 4.06 -18.73 -16.66
C ASN A 11 3.11 -19.94 -16.53
N LEU A 12 2.58 -20.43 -17.65
CA LEU A 12 1.70 -21.62 -17.65
C LEU A 12 2.38 -22.87 -17.06
N ARG A 13 3.68 -23.04 -17.30
CA ARG A 13 4.43 -24.17 -16.70
C ARG A 13 4.55 -24.00 -15.19
N ALA A 14 4.90 -22.82 -14.72
CA ALA A 14 4.99 -22.51 -13.30
C ALA A 14 3.66 -22.71 -12.56
N GLU A 15 2.56 -22.25 -13.15
CA GLU A 15 1.21 -22.48 -12.61
C GLU A 15 0.86 -23.97 -12.54
N ALA A 16 1.18 -24.73 -13.59
CA ALA A 16 0.97 -26.19 -13.62
C ALA A 16 1.82 -26.93 -12.59
N GLU A 17 3.06 -26.47 -12.36
CA GLU A 17 3.98 -27.07 -11.39
C GLU A 17 3.52 -26.91 -9.94
N ILE A 18 2.87 -25.79 -9.59
CA ILE A 18 2.40 -25.54 -8.22
C ILE A 18 0.97 -26.03 -7.99
N PHE A 19 0.23 -26.37 -9.06
CA PHE A 19 -1.15 -26.82 -8.92
C PHE A 19 -1.25 -28.14 -8.16
N ARG A 20 -2.08 -28.17 -7.13
CA ARG A 20 -2.48 -29.39 -6.38
C ARG A 20 -3.98 -29.35 -6.12
N ALA A 21 -4.67 -30.43 -6.41
CA ALA A 21 -6.12 -30.54 -6.15
C ALA A 21 -6.41 -30.40 -4.65
N GLU A 22 -5.53 -30.92 -3.80
CA GLU A 22 -5.60 -30.83 -2.35
C GLU A 22 -5.54 -29.40 -1.82
N ASN A 23 -4.98 -28.46 -2.60
CA ASN A 23 -4.92 -27.04 -2.24
C ASN A 23 -6.21 -26.27 -2.57
N LEU A 24 -7.14 -26.79 -3.37
CA LEU A 24 -8.37 -26.09 -3.70
C LEU A 24 -9.21 -25.72 -2.45
N PRO A 25 -9.47 -26.65 -1.49
CA PRO A 25 -10.16 -26.27 -0.25
C PRO A 25 -9.35 -25.33 0.63
N LEU A 26 -8.00 -25.41 0.61
CA LEU A 26 -7.12 -24.53 1.39
C LEU A 26 -7.11 -23.10 0.82
N HIS A 27 -7.13 -22.93 -0.50
CA HIS A 27 -7.32 -21.63 -1.14
C HIS A 27 -8.67 -21.01 -0.77
N THR A 28 -9.73 -21.82 -0.77
CA THR A 28 -11.06 -21.35 -0.33
C THR A 28 -11.06 -20.94 1.14
N LEU A 29 -10.33 -21.66 1.98
CA LEU A 29 -10.17 -21.32 3.40
C LEU A 29 -9.38 -20.01 3.55
N ASP A 30 -8.26 -19.85 2.83
CA ASP A 30 -7.45 -18.61 2.88
C ASP A 30 -8.31 -17.39 2.53
N GLN A 31 -9.09 -17.46 1.45
CA GLN A 31 -10.03 -16.39 1.07
C GLN A 31 -11.07 -16.08 2.15
N LYS A 32 -11.58 -17.10 2.86
CA LYS A 32 -12.51 -16.88 3.98
C LYS A 32 -11.83 -16.20 5.16
N LEU A 33 -10.60 -16.58 5.48
CA LEU A 33 -9.80 -15.95 6.52
C LEU A 33 -9.44 -14.50 6.17
N GLU A 34 -9.12 -14.20 4.90
CA GLU A 34 -8.96 -12.83 4.41
C GLU A 34 -10.23 -11.99 4.62
N LYS A 35 -11.42 -12.57 4.33
CA LYS A 35 -12.69 -11.87 4.59
C LYS A 35 -13.00 -11.72 6.08
N GLU A 36 -12.51 -12.61 6.93
CA GLU A 36 -12.59 -12.45 8.39
C GLU A 36 -11.72 -11.28 8.85
N PHE A 37 -10.50 -11.14 8.31
CA PHE A 37 -9.65 -9.97 8.51
C PHE A 37 -10.36 -8.67 8.10
N ASP A 38 -10.91 -8.62 6.88
CA ASP A 38 -11.65 -7.46 6.38
C ASP A 38 -12.79 -7.06 7.31
N LYS A 39 -13.51 -8.04 7.89
CA LYS A 39 -14.61 -7.80 8.83
C LYS A 39 -14.12 -7.24 10.16
N ILE A 40 -13.03 -7.78 10.71
CA ILE A 40 -12.46 -7.30 11.98
C ILE A 40 -12.04 -5.84 11.81
N ILE A 41 -11.20 -5.54 10.82
CA ILE A 41 -10.69 -4.19 10.57
C ILE A 41 -11.81 -3.24 10.15
N GLY A 42 -12.70 -3.67 9.25
CA GLY A 42 -13.81 -2.85 8.74
C GLY A 42 -14.89 -2.53 9.78
N SER A 43 -14.93 -3.26 10.90
CA SER A 43 -15.85 -2.98 12.02
C SER A 43 -15.31 -1.96 13.02
N GLU A 44 -14.04 -1.54 12.88
CA GLU A 44 -13.43 -0.59 13.81
C GLU A 44 -14.12 0.77 13.77
N THR A 45 -14.56 1.24 14.91
CA THR A 45 -15.10 2.59 15.09
C THR A 45 -14.65 3.19 16.40
N VAL A 46 -14.54 4.53 16.45
CA VAL A 46 -14.23 5.30 17.65
C VAL A 46 -15.28 6.38 17.88
N ARG A 47 -15.47 6.78 19.12
CA ARG A 47 -16.35 7.92 19.45
C ARG A 47 -15.56 9.22 19.39
N TRP A 48 -15.93 10.10 18.44
CA TRP A 48 -15.32 11.41 18.27
C TRP A 48 -16.39 12.52 18.21
N ASN A 49 -16.27 13.51 19.09
CA ASN A 49 -17.17 14.68 19.15
C ASN A 49 -18.68 14.31 19.13
N GLY A 50 -19.05 13.29 19.91
CA GLY A 50 -20.44 12.83 20.05
C GLY A 50 -20.96 11.92 18.93
N GLY A 51 -20.14 11.65 17.89
CA GLY A 51 -20.46 10.76 16.78
C GLY A 51 -19.56 9.52 16.72
N GLU A 52 -20.02 8.50 16.03
CA GLU A 52 -19.22 7.33 15.68
C GLU A 52 -18.45 7.60 14.39
N LYS A 53 -17.15 7.27 14.36
CA LYS A 53 -16.24 7.47 13.23
C LYS A 53 -15.42 6.22 12.98
N THR A 54 -15.20 5.88 11.71
CA THR A 54 -14.21 4.87 11.33
C THR A 54 -12.79 5.46 11.44
N PRO A 55 -11.73 4.62 11.53
CA PRO A 55 -10.35 5.10 11.49
C PRO A 55 -10.04 5.96 10.24
N ALA A 56 -10.61 5.64 9.08
CA ALA A 56 -10.48 6.44 7.87
C ALA A 56 -11.10 7.84 8.03
N GLN A 57 -12.28 7.95 8.67
CA GLN A 57 -12.93 9.23 8.96
C GLN A 57 -12.19 10.04 10.02
N MET A 58 -11.23 9.46 10.74
CA MET A 58 -10.35 10.16 11.67
C MET A 58 -9.11 10.75 10.99
N LEU A 59 -8.75 10.34 9.76
CA LEU A 59 -7.56 10.85 9.06
C LEU A 59 -7.49 12.40 9.02
N PRO A 60 -8.56 13.13 8.69
CA PRO A 60 -8.51 14.59 8.69
C PRO A 60 -8.17 15.21 10.05
N VAL A 61 -8.39 14.50 11.17
CA VAL A 61 -8.07 14.98 12.52
C VAL A 61 -6.56 14.98 12.76
N PHE A 62 -5.79 14.14 12.08
CA PHE A 62 -4.33 14.14 12.16
C PHE A 62 -3.67 15.35 11.46
N HIS A 63 -4.46 16.13 10.72
CA HIS A 63 -4.07 17.42 10.16
C HIS A 63 -4.52 18.61 11.02
N ASP A 64 -5.16 18.38 12.18
CA ASP A 64 -5.58 19.45 13.08
C ASP A 64 -4.35 20.21 13.61
N PRO A 65 -4.33 21.56 13.60
CA PRO A 65 -3.21 22.33 14.12
C PRO A 65 -2.97 22.11 15.62
N ASP A 66 -4.02 21.76 16.39
CA ASP A 66 -3.90 21.46 17.81
C ASP A 66 -3.30 20.07 18.06
N ARG A 67 -2.07 20.05 18.57
CA ARG A 67 -1.35 18.82 18.89
C ARG A 67 -2.10 17.91 19.88
N ALA A 68 -2.75 18.49 20.90
CA ALA A 68 -3.49 17.72 21.91
C ALA A 68 -4.73 17.03 21.29
N THR A 69 -5.35 17.65 20.30
CA THR A 69 -6.43 17.04 19.51
C THR A 69 -5.92 15.85 18.70
N ARG A 70 -4.76 15.98 18.03
CA ARG A 70 -4.14 14.85 17.29
C ARG A 70 -3.75 13.71 18.22
N GLU A 71 -3.13 14.00 19.37
CA GLU A 71 -2.75 13.00 20.39
C GLU A 71 -3.97 12.21 20.87
N ARG A 72 -5.05 12.91 21.26
CA ARG A 72 -6.30 12.26 21.68
C ARG A 72 -6.90 11.38 20.58
N ALA A 73 -6.91 11.87 19.33
CA ALA A 73 -7.41 11.09 18.18
C ALA A 73 -6.57 9.83 17.95
N TRP A 74 -5.24 9.96 18.06
CA TRP A 74 -4.30 8.88 17.87
C TRP A 74 -4.54 7.76 18.90
N HIS A 75 -4.62 8.10 20.20
CA HIS A 75 -4.89 7.13 21.25
C HIS A 75 -6.22 6.40 21.02
N LEU A 76 -7.29 7.13 20.71
CA LEU A 76 -8.59 6.50 20.45
C LEU A 76 -8.53 5.48 19.30
N VAL A 77 -7.82 5.79 18.22
CA VAL A 77 -7.68 4.87 17.08
C VAL A 77 -6.80 3.68 17.46
N MET A 78 -5.69 3.90 18.17
CA MET A 78 -4.76 2.82 18.53
C MET A 78 -5.33 1.92 19.62
N ASP A 79 -6.00 2.46 20.65
CA ASP A 79 -6.69 1.68 21.67
C ASP A 79 -7.74 0.74 21.03
N LYS A 80 -8.50 1.26 20.04
CA LYS A 80 -9.47 0.44 19.30
C LYS A 80 -8.81 -0.70 18.53
N ARG A 81 -7.64 -0.48 17.96
CA ARG A 81 -6.87 -1.54 17.29
C ARG A 81 -6.37 -2.60 18.27
N LEU A 82 -5.90 -2.19 19.44
CA LEU A 82 -5.44 -3.12 20.47
C LEU A 82 -6.59 -4.00 21.01
N GLU A 83 -7.84 -3.52 21.03
CA GLU A 83 -9.01 -4.35 21.38
C GLU A 83 -9.15 -5.58 20.48
N ASN A 84 -8.73 -5.48 19.20
CA ASN A 84 -8.83 -6.57 18.22
C ASN A 84 -7.63 -7.53 18.25
N ARG A 85 -6.60 -7.29 19.09
CA ARG A 85 -5.35 -8.06 19.13
C ARG A 85 -5.57 -9.56 19.23
N ALA A 86 -6.42 -10.00 20.17
CA ALA A 86 -6.66 -11.44 20.40
C ALA A 86 -7.32 -12.11 19.17
N ALA A 87 -8.29 -11.45 18.55
CA ALA A 87 -8.96 -11.96 17.34
C ALA A 87 -8.00 -12.02 16.14
N LEU A 88 -7.14 -11.02 15.98
CA LEU A 88 -6.14 -10.99 14.90
C LEU A 88 -5.03 -12.02 15.11
N ASN A 89 -4.63 -12.27 16.36
CA ASN A 89 -3.67 -13.30 16.69
C ASN A 89 -4.20 -14.71 16.38
N ASP A 90 -5.46 -15.02 16.73
CA ASP A 90 -6.10 -16.29 16.39
C ASP A 90 -6.22 -16.45 14.86
N LEU A 91 -6.69 -15.42 14.19
CA LEU A 91 -6.79 -15.39 12.73
C LEU A 91 -5.43 -15.64 12.06
N TRP A 92 -4.38 -14.96 12.52
CA TRP A 92 -3.02 -15.13 12.02
C TRP A 92 -2.54 -16.57 12.12
N THR A 93 -2.71 -17.20 13.28
CA THR A 93 -2.29 -18.59 13.49
C THR A 93 -2.95 -19.52 12.50
N ARG A 94 -4.27 -19.37 12.29
CA ARG A 94 -5.03 -20.19 11.32
C ARG A 94 -4.58 -19.94 9.88
N MET A 95 -4.33 -18.68 9.51
CA MET A 95 -3.83 -18.32 8.16
C MET A 95 -2.44 -18.89 7.92
N LEU A 96 -1.52 -18.73 8.87
CA LEU A 96 -0.15 -19.22 8.73
C LEU A 96 -0.15 -20.74 8.58
N GLN A 97 -0.87 -21.48 9.42
CA GLN A 97 -0.99 -22.94 9.32
C GLN A 97 -1.53 -23.39 7.96
N ASN A 98 -2.60 -22.72 7.46
CA ASN A 98 -3.19 -23.01 6.16
C ASN A 98 -2.20 -22.78 5.01
N ARG A 99 -1.44 -21.70 5.04
CA ARG A 99 -0.43 -21.35 4.04
C ARG A 99 0.75 -22.31 4.03
N LEU A 100 1.22 -22.72 5.20
CA LEU A 100 2.29 -23.72 5.31
C LEU A 100 1.87 -25.07 4.73
N GLU A 101 0.61 -25.47 4.94
CA GLU A 101 0.07 -26.72 4.37
C GLU A 101 -0.05 -26.61 2.84
N MET A 102 -0.50 -25.48 2.30
CA MET A 102 -0.54 -25.27 0.84
C MET A 102 0.85 -25.42 0.20
N ALA A 103 1.87 -24.83 0.81
CA ALA A 103 3.25 -24.93 0.33
C ALA A 103 3.76 -26.37 0.38
N LYS A 104 3.50 -27.07 1.49
CA LYS A 104 3.87 -28.48 1.68
C LYS A 104 3.23 -29.38 0.64
N ASN A 105 1.95 -29.24 0.38
CA ASN A 105 1.23 -30.01 -0.65
C ASN A 105 1.81 -29.77 -2.05
N ALA A 106 2.27 -28.55 -2.32
CA ALA A 106 2.93 -28.20 -3.58
C ALA A 106 4.40 -28.69 -3.68
N GLY A 107 4.94 -29.25 -2.61
CA GLY A 107 6.31 -29.79 -2.57
C GLY A 107 7.38 -28.79 -2.19
N PHE A 108 6.99 -27.58 -1.73
CA PHE A 108 7.94 -26.57 -1.22
C PHE A 108 8.15 -26.81 0.28
N LEU A 109 9.36 -27.22 0.65
CA LEU A 109 9.69 -27.61 2.02
C LEU A 109 10.94 -26.90 2.52
N LEU A 110 10.89 -26.45 3.77
CA LEU A 110 12.07 -26.08 4.55
C LEU A 110 12.85 -27.34 4.97
N ALA A 111 14.06 -27.15 5.45
CA ALA A 111 14.93 -28.26 5.86
C ALA A 111 14.32 -29.16 6.96
N ASP A 112 13.41 -28.65 7.76
CA ASP A 112 12.72 -29.36 8.84
C ASP A 112 11.42 -30.04 8.40
N GLY A 113 11.08 -29.99 7.10
CA GLY A 113 9.87 -30.56 6.52
C GLY A 113 8.62 -29.69 6.64
N THR A 114 8.72 -28.49 7.20
CA THR A 114 7.65 -27.49 7.19
C THR A 114 7.48 -26.91 5.80
N GLY A 115 6.26 -26.48 5.42
CA GLY A 115 6.03 -25.86 4.12
C GLY A 115 6.79 -24.54 3.96
N ASP A 116 7.54 -24.38 2.86
CA ASP A 116 8.15 -23.11 2.47
C ASP A 116 7.15 -22.27 1.66
N TYR A 117 6.28 -21.55 2.39
CA TYR A 117 5.27 -20.70 1.74
C TYR A 117 5.90 -19.53 0.98
N ARG A 118 7.08 -19.07 1.36
CA ARG A 118 7.79 -18.01 0.62
C ARG A 118 8.17 -18.49 -0.79
N ALA A 119 8.81 -19.64 -0.91
CA ALA A 119 9.16 -20.21 -2.21
C ALA A 119 7.91 -20.52 -3.06
N TYR A 120 6.88 -21.09 -2.44
CA TYR A 120 5.58 -21.33 -3.08
C TYR A 120 4.96 -20.03 -3.61
N ARG A 121 4.92 -18.98 -2.79
CA ARG A 121 4.33 -17.68 -3.16
C ARG A 121 5.15 -16.97 -4.23
N TRP A 122 6.48 -17.11 -4.20
CA TRP A 122 7.36 -16.55 -5.22
C TRP A 122 7.03 -17.09 -6.61
N GLN A 123 6.86 -18.40 -6.71
CA GLN A 123 6.46 -19.04 -7.96
C GLN A 123 5.01 -18.69 -8.34
N GLN A 124 4.10 -18.61 -7.38
CA GLN A 124 2.71 -18.20 -7.61
C GLN A 124 2.61 -16.77 -8.16
N TYR A 125 3.51 -15.88 -7.77
CA TYR A 125 3.64 -14.53 -8.31
C TYR A 125 4.44 -14.47 -9.62
N LEU A 126 4.90 -15.60 -10.14
CA LEU A 126 5.67 -15.68 -11.38
C LEU A 126 6.95 -14.84 -11.36
N ARG A 127 7.58 -14.74 -10.18
CA ARG A 127 8.81 -13.99 -9.96
C ARG A 127 10.03 -14.83 -10.38
N PHE A 128 10.49 -14.61 -11.60
CA PHE A 128 11.63 -15.34 -12.16
C PHE A 128 12.88 -14.48 -12.30
N ASP A 129 12.73 -13.17 -12.22
CA ASP A 129 13.78 -12.22 -12.56
C ASP A 129 14.56 -11.73 -11.33
N TYR A 130 14.06 -12.02 -10.12
CA TYR A 130 14.73 -11.77 -8.85
C TYR A 130 14.33 -12.82 -7.79
N THR A 131 15.19 -12.95 -6.79
CA THR A 131 15.09 -13.98 -5.74
C THR A 131 14.70 -13.34 -4.38
N PRO A 132 14.29 -14.14 -3.37
CA PRO A 132 14.14 -13.67 -2.00
C PRO A 132 15.41 -13.02 -1.43
N ASP A 133 16.60 -13.47 -1.84
CA ASP A 133 17.86 -12.86 -1.40
C ASP A 133 18.12 -11.50 -2.06
N ASP A 134 17.62 -11.27 -3.27
CA ASP A 134 17.64 -9.96 -3.91
C ASP A 134 16.75 -8.98 -3.15
N ALA A 135 15.55 -9.41 -2.73
CA ALA A 135 14.66 -8.62 -1.89
C ALA A 135 15.32 -8.22 -0.57
N LYS A 136 15.94 -9.17 0.14
CA LYS A 136 16.68 -8.88 1.38
C LYS A 136 17.87 -7.92 1.17
N ARG A 137 18.56 -8.01 0.02
CA ARG A 137 19.63 -7.05 -0.32
C ARG A 137 19.06 -5.65 -0.57
N PHE A 138 17.87 -5.57 -1.15
CA PHE A 138 17.18 -4.30 -1.34
C PHE A 138 16.79 -3.69 0.02
N ASP A 139 16.22 -4.47 0.95
CA ASP A 139 15.93 -4.03 2.31
C ASP A 139 17.20 -3.53 3.04
N ALA A 140 18.32 -4.25 2.92
CA ALA A 140 19.59 -3.83 3.51
C ALA A 140 20.10 -2.50 2.91
N ALA A 141 19.96 -2.30 1.61
CA ALA A 141 20.32 -1.05 0.95
C ALA A 141 19.43 0.11 1.44
N ILE A 142 18.13 -0.12 1.66
CA ILE A 142 17.22 0.86 2.24
C ILE A 142 17.67 1.24 3.65
N GLN A 143 18.04 0.26 4.49
CA GLN A 143 18.56 0.50 5.83
C GLN A 143 19.80 1.39 5.80
N GLU A 144 20.74 1.10 4.93
CA GLU A 144 22.03 1.81 4.85
C GLU A 144 21.87 3.23 4.28
N VAL A 145 21.05 3.39 3.23
CA VAL A 145 21.01 4.63 2.43
C VAL A 145 19.82 5.50 2.78
N VAL A 146 18.61 4.92 2.87
CA VAL A 146 17.36 5.69 2.96
C VAL A 146 17.01 6.04 4.40
N VAL A 147 17.16 5.09 5.34
CA VAL A 147 16.85 5.32 6.77
C VAL A 147 17.54 6.55 7.35
N PRO A 148 18.84 6.79 7.11
CA PRO A 148 19.50 8.02 7.59
C PRO A 148 18.94 9.30 6.94
N VAL A 149 18.45 9.22 5.70
CA VAL A 149 17.81 10.37 5.02
C VAL A 149 16.48 10.67 5.67
N ALA A 150 15.63 9.67 5.87
CA ALA A 150 14.34 9.79 6.54
C ALA A 150 14.48 10.38 7.95
N ALA A 151 15.44 9.88 8.73
CA ALA A 151 15.72 10.39 10.06
C ALA A 151 16.11 11.89 10.06
N ARG A 152 16.91 12.33 9.06
CA ARG A 152 17.26 13.78 8.92
C ARG A 152 16.04 14.63 8.58
N ILE A 153 15.09 14.11 7.79
CA ILE A 153 13.86 14.84 7.46
C ILE A 153 12.98 14.94 8.71
N TYR A 154 12.82 13.86 9.48
CA TYR A 154 12.09 13.90 10.75
C TYR A 154 12.73 14.87 11.76
N GLU A 155 14.06 15.00 11.80
CA GLU A 155 14.71 16.01 12.65
C GLU A 155 14.37 17.45 12.21
N LYS A 156 14.29 17.71 10.89
CA LYS A 156 13.81 19.01 10.40
C LYS A 156 12.34 19.26 10.81
N TYR A 157 11.50 18.23 10.77
CA TYR A 157 10.10 18.32 11.20
C TYR A 157 9.99 18.58 12.70
N ARG A 158 10.78 17.89 13.51
CA ARG A 158 10.87 18.13 14.95
C ARG A 158 11.19 19.60 15.27
N ALA A 159 12.21 20.13 14.59
CA ALA A 159 12.62 21.53 14.76
C ALA A 159 11.51 22.50 14.30
N ARG A 160 10.86 22.23 13.15
CA ARG A 160 9.78 23.06 12.60
C ARG A 160 8.56 23.10 13.53
N LEU A 161 8.20 21.96 14.11
CA LEU A 161 7.07 21.86 15.05
C LEU A 161 7.42 22.37 16.45
N GLY A 162 8.70 22.64 16.76
CA GLY A 162 9.14 23.14 18.06
C GLY A 162 8.95 22.13 19.20
N VAL A 163 8.94 20.84 18.91
CA VAL A 163 8.75 19.77 19.90
C VAL A 163 10.07 19.16 20.33
N GLU A 164 10.16 18.68 21.57
CA GLU A 164 11.36 18.03 22.10
C GLU A 164 11.64 16.72 21.33
N THR A 165 10.60 15.92 21.08
CA THR A 165 10.66 14.69 20.27
C THR A 165 9.40 14.59 19.41
N LEU A 166 9.53 14.05 18.19
CA LEU A 166 8.37 13.66 17.42
C LEU A 166 7.70 12.45 18.05
N ARG A 167 6.38 12.51 18.16
CA ARG A 167 5.52 11.42 18.59
C ARG A 167 4.67 10.95 17.42
N PRO A 168 4.07 9.77 17.43
CA PRO A 168 3.23 9.27 16.32
C PRO A 168 2.12 10.23 15.88
N TRP A 169 1.55 10.98 16.81
CA TRP A 169 0.52 12.01 16.52
C TRP A 169 1.05 13.33 15.96
N ASP A 170 2.36 13.47 15.79
CA ASP A 170 2.97 14.59 15.06
C ASP A 170 3.07 14.30 13.55
N LEU A 171 2.57 13.17 13.09
CA LEU A 171 2.50 12.75 11.70
C LEU A 171 1.07 12.80 11.18
N GLN A 172 0.90 12.90 9.86
CA GLN A 172 -0.41 13.01 9.19
C GLN A 172 -1.24 11.73 9.18
N GLY A 173 -0.83 10.72 9.91
CA GLY A 173 -1.58 9.47 10.02
C GLY A 173 -1.11 8.60 11.17
N PRO A 174 -1.92 7.62 11.58
CA PRO A 174 -1.62 6.82 12.77
C PRO A 174 -0.52 5.77 12.57
N GLN A 175 -0.05 5.53 11.34
CA GLN A 175 0.88 4.44 11.02
C GLN A 175 2.34 4.76 11.34
N GLY A 176 2.70 6.02 11.56
CA GLY A 176 4.05 6.42 11.97
C GLY A 176 5.10 6.49 10.85
N PHE A 177 4.69 6.51 9.56
CA PHE A 177 5.60 6.69 8.42
C PHE A 177 5.20 7.84 7.48
N PHE A 178 4.27 8.67 7.89
CA PHE A 178 3.83 9.81 7.09
C PHE A 178 4.70 11.04 7.31
N VAL A 179 4.53 12.02 6.42
CA VAL A 179 5.03 13.38 6.62
C VAL A 179 4.49 13.95 7.93
N ALA A 180 5.21 14.90 8.51
CA ALA A 180 4.76 15.56 9.74
C ALA A 180 3.46 16.33 9.47
N ALA A 181 2.64 16.42 10.51
CA ALA A 181 1.51 17.35 10.54
C ALA A 181 2.00 18.76 10.19
N ASP A 182 1.18 19.50 9.44
CA ASP A 182 1.51 20.85 9.04
C ASP A 182 1.75 21.75 10.25
N ALA A 183 2.71 22.66 10.13
CA ALA A 183 2.81 23.75 11.08
C ALA A 183 1.54 24.60 10.99
N ALA A 184 1.16 25.24 12.10
CA ALA A 184 -0.13 25.96 12.21
C ALA A 184 -0.34 27.08 11.17
N ASP A 185 0.71 27.50 10.48
CA ASP A 185 0.70 28.51 9.43
C ASP A 185 0.58 27.95 8.00
N VAL A 186 0.66 26.62 7.83
CA VAL A 186 0.53 25.95 6.53
C VAL A 186 -0.92 25.54 6.30
N LYS A 187 -1.50 25.97 5.18
CA LYS A 187 -2.86 25.58 4.81
C LYS A 187 -2.85 24.21 4.13
N PRO A 188 -3.72 23.27 4.53
CA PRO A 188 -3.88 22.01 3.82
C PRO A 188 -4.23 22.22 2.34
N LEU A 189 -3.64 21.44 1.46
CA LEU A 189 -3.93 21.48 0.04
C LEU A 189 -5.40 21.08 -0.23
N ARG A 190 -6.11 21.92 -0.98
CA ARG A 190 -7.51 21.70 -1.39
C ARG A 190 -7.63 21.82 -2.91
N PRO A 191 -7.22 20.80 -3.67
CA PRO A 191 -7.01 20.90 -5.12
C PRO A 191 -8.30 21.00 -5.95
N PHE A 192 -9.41 20.50 -5.43
CA PHE A 192 -10.71 20.47 -6.12
C PHE A 192 -11.86 20.47 -5.13
N GLN A 193 -13.07 20.81 -5.61
CA GLN A 193 -14.28 20.89 -4.80
C GLN A 193 -15.29 19.76 -5.08
N ASN A 194 -15.19 19.12 -6.23
CA ASN A 194 -16.06 18.02 -6.64
C ASN A 194 -15.33 17.11 -7.64
N ASP A 195 -15.90 15.93 -7.88
CA ASP A 195 -15.35 14.90 -8.76
C ASP A 195 -15.26 15.36 -10.23
N ALA A 196 -16.17 16.19 -10.72
CA ALA A 196 -16.10 16.72 -12.07
C ALA A 196 -14.84 17.59 -12.26
N GLU A 197 -14.52 18.45 -11.29
CA GLU A 197 -13.30 19.26 -11.29
C GLU A 197 -12.05 18.40 -11.21
N LEU A 198 -12.05 17.36 -10.36
CA LEU A 198 -10.95 16.38 -10.28
C LEU A 198 -10.70 15.73 -11.64
N VAL A 199 -11.76 15.24 -12.29
CA VAL A 199 -11.68 14.57 -13.61
C VAL A 199 -11.20 15.52 -14.69
N GLU A 200 -11.72 16.75 -14.76
CA GLU A 200 -11.36 17.73 -15.79
C GLU A 200 -9.89 18.15 -15.69
N LYS A 201 -9.42 18.48 -14.48
CA LYS A 201 -8.04 18.87 -14.24
C LYS A 201 -7.06 17.73 -14.51
N SER A 202 -7.42 16.49 -14.13
CA SER A 202 -6.60 15.31 -14.41
C SER A 202 -6.52 15.03 -15.91
N ALA A 203 -7.64 15.11 -16.64
CA ALA A 203 -7.65 14.94 -18.11
C ALA A 203 -6.68 15.92 -18.78
N ALA A 204 -6.70 17.17 -18.36
CA ALA A 204 -5.81 18.19 -18.90
C ALA A 204 -4.32 17.87 -18.63
N ILE A 205 -3.99 17.34 -17.43
CA ILE A 205 -2.64 16.89 -17.11
C ILE A 205 -2.22 15.72 -18.02
N PHE A 206 -3.09 14.71 -18.18
CA PHE A 206 -2.74 13.55 -19.02
C PHE A 206 -2.49 13.93 -20.47
N HIS A 207 -3.24 14.89 -21.02
CA HIS A 207 -2.98 15.44 -22.36
C HIS A 207 -1.64 16.20 -22.43
N ASP A 208 -1.26 16.90 -21.37
CA ASP A 208 0.03 17.61 -21.31
C ASP A 208 1.22 16.62 -21.18
N VAL A 209 1.01 15.48 -20.50
CA VAL A 209 2.04 14.43 -20.40
C VAL A 209 2.22 13.71 -21.73
N ASP A 210 1.12 13.23 -22.32
CA ASP A 210 1.11 12.53 -23.61
C ASP A 210 -0.30 12.52 -24.22
N GLY A 211 -0.42 12.83 -25.50
CA GLY A 211 -1.71 12.90 -26.19
C GLY A 211 -2.46 11.56 -26.28
N GLU A 212 -1.76 10.41 -26.30
CA GLU A 212 -2.38 9.09 -26.29
C GLU A 212 -2.95 8.78 -24.91
N LEU A 213 -2.22 9.11 -23.83
CA LEU A 213 -2.70 8.95 -22.46
C LEU A 213 -3.93 9.82 -22.18
N GLY A 214 -3.92 11.08 -22.66
CA GLY A 214 -5.09 11.96 -22.62
C GLY A 214 -6.30 11.36 -23.33
N ALA A 215 -6.12 10.79 -24.52
CA ALA A 215 -7.20 10.15 -25.29
C ALA A 215 -7.76 8.89 -24.60
N TYR A 216 -6.91 8.12 -23.89
CA TYR A 216 -7.40 7.01 -23.06
C TYR A 216 -8.28 7.48 -21.93
N PHE A 217 -7.86 8.54 -21.23
CA PHE A 217 -8.67 9.09 -20.15
C PHE A 217 -9.97 9.72 -20.64
N ASP A 218 -9.97 10.37 -21.79
CA ASP A 218 -11.20 10.85 -22.44
C ASP A 218 -12.17 9.71 -22.78
N THR A 219 -11.65 8.56 -23.22
CA THR A 219 -12.46 7.33 -23.41
C THR A 219 -13.08 6.90 -22.08
N MET A 220 -12.33 6.89 -20.99
CA MET A 220 -12.86 6.52 -19.67
C MET A 220 -13.96 7.46 -19.19
N ARG A 221 -13.80 8.77 -19.44
CA ARG A 221 -14.84 9.78 -19.15
C ARG A 221 -16.10 9.56 -19.96
N ALA A 222 -15.95 9.40 -21.26
CA ALA A 222 -17.09 9.24 -22.20
C ALA A 222 -17.88 7.96 -21.96
N GLU A 223 -17.20 6.89 -21.57
CA GLU A 223 -17.82 5.57 -21.33
C GLU A 223 -18.20 5.33 -19.86
N HIS A 224 -18.12 6.34 -18.98
CA HIS A 224 -18.47 6.26 -17.55
C HIS A 224 -17.70 5.18 -16.77
N LEU A 225 -16.40 5.06 -17.01
CA LEU A 225 -15.51 4.07 -16.40
C LEU A 225 -14.82 4.57 -15.12
N LEU A 226 -15.37 5.58 -14.48
CA LEU A 226 -14.83 6.24 -13.28
C LEU A 226 -15.89 6.28 -12.17
N ASP A 227 -15.64 5.64 -11.04
CA ASP A 227 -16.44 5.76 -9.81
C ASP A 227 -15.58 6.38 -8.70
N LEU A 228 -15.53 7.71 -8.65
CA LEU A 228 -14.56 8.45 -7.84
C LEU A 228 -15.08 8.90 -6.47
N PRO A 229 -16.32 9.46 -6.32
CA PRO A 229 -16.71 10.09 -5.06
C PRO A 229 -16.96 9.08 -3.94
N ASN A 230 -16.56 9.45 -2.72
CA ASN A 230 -16.91 8.70 -1.51
C ASN A 230 -18.43 8.74 -1.27
N ARG A 231 -18.99 7.64 -0.79
CA ARG A 231 -20.38 7.54 -0.33
C ARG A 231 -20.56 6.43 0.71
N LYS A 232 -21.63 6.54 1.49
CA LYS A 232 -21.98 5.51 2.49
C LYS A 232 -22.13 4.14 1.82
N HIS A 233 -21.60 3.11 2.46
CA HIS A 233 -21.59 1.70 2.01
C HIS A 233 -20.70 1.41 0.77
N LYS A 234 -19.92 2.37 0.30
CA LYS A 234 -18.87 2.12 -0.69
C LYS A 234 -17.68 1.44 -0.01
N ALA A 235 -17.10 0.41 -0.65
CA ALA A 235 -15.90 -0.26 -0.14
C ALA A 235 -14.75 0.74 0.01
N PRO A 236 -13.88 0.63 1.03
CA PRO A 236 -12.73 1.51 1.20
C PRO A 236 -11.66 1.25 0.15
N GLY A 237 -10.75 2.22 -0.03
CA GLY A 237 -9.61 2.12 -0.93
C GLY A 237 -9.87 2.65 -2.33
N GLY A 238 -8.87 2.50 -3.19
CA GLY A 238 -8.87 2.77 -4.61
C GLY A 238 -8.28 1.58 -5.36
N TYR A 239 -8.71 1.34 -6.58
CA TYR A 239 -8.12 0.34 -7.47
C TYR A 239 -8.53 0.58 -8.92
N CYS A 240 -7.72 0.10 -9.84
CA CYS A 240 -8.07 -0.07 -11.24
C CYS A 240 -8.30 -1.56 -11.55
N THR A 241 -9.39 -1.88 -12.24
CA THR A 241 -9.67 -3.24 -12.70
C THR A 241 -9.90 -3.27 -14.20
N GLY A 242 -9.67 -4.42 -14.84
CA GLY A 242 -9.85 -4.61 -16.27
C GLY A 242 -11.06 -5.49 -16.61
N PHE A 243 -11.83 -5.07 -17.59
CA PHE A 243 -12.87 -5.89 -18.23
C PHE A 243 -12.32 -6.46 -19.54
N GLU A 244 -11.77 -7.66 -19.50
CA GLU A 244 -11.05 -8.31 -20.60
C GLU A 244 -11.88 -8.39 -21.90
N THR A 245 -13.14 -8.76 -21.83
CA THR A 245 -14.02 -8.87 -22.99
C THR A 245 -14.31 -7.51 -23.62
N ALA A 246 -14.53 -6.49 -22.79
CA ALA A 246 -14.78 -5.12 -23.24
C ALA A 246 -13.49 -4.39 -23.63
N LYS A 247 -12.32 -4.89 -23.21
CA LYS A 247 -11.02 -4.23 -23.32
C LYS A 247 -11.07 -2.81 -22.72
N ARG A 248 -11.62 -2.70 -21.52
CA ARG A 248 -11.78 -1.43 -20.79
C ARG A 248 -11.32 -1.56 -19.37
N PRO A 249 -10.47 -0.63 -18.90
CA PRO A 249 -10.21 -0.46 -17.48
C PRO A 249 -11.36 0.31 -16.81
N PHE A 250 -11.46 0.16 -15.49
CA PHE A 250 -12.39 0.88 -14.63
C PHE A 250 -11.69 1.31 -13.36
N ILE A 251 -11.82 2.58 -12.99
CA ILE A 251 -11.25 3.15 -11.77
C ILE A 251 -12.33 3.31 -10.70
N PHE A 252 -12.04 2.78 -9.52
CA PHE A 252 -12.82 2.93 -8.30
C PHE A 252 -11.97 3.60 -7.22
N MET A 253 -12.48 4.65 -6.56
CA MET A 253 -11.81 5.28 -5.43
C MET A 253 -12.81 5.99 -4.49
N ASN A 254 -12.33 6.65 -3.45
CA ASN A 254 -13.15 7.29 -2.44
C ASN A 254 -12.73 8.76 -2.21
N ALA A 255 -12.82 9.58 -3.24
CA ALA A 255 -12.40 10.99 -3.22
C ALA A 255 -13.22 11.85 -2.24
N VAL A 256 -12.53 12.71 -1.49
CA VAL A 256 -13.07 13.60 -0.46
C VAL A 256 -12.54 15.05 -0.55
N GLY A 257 -11.78 15.39 -1.59
CA GLY A 257 -11.28 16.75 -1.86
C GLY A 257 -9.86 17.02 -1.36
N THR A 258 -9.04 15.97 -1.15
CA THR A 258 -7.67 16.07 -0.63
C THR A 258 -6.62 15.99 -1.74
N HIS A 259 -5.35 16.33 -1.41
CA HIS A 259 -4.21 16.09 -2.28
C HIS A 259 -4.02 14.60 -2.59
N GLU A 260 -4.22 13.75 -1.60
CA GLU A 260 -4.16 12.28 -1.71
C GLU A 260 -5.11 11.76 -2.81
N ASP A 261 -6.30 12.35 -2.97
CA ASP A 261 -7.24 11.94 -4.02
C ASP A 261 -6.70 12.24 -5.42
N VAL A 262 -5.96 13.34 -5.60
CA VAL A 262 -5.28 13.64 -6.87
C VAL A 262 -4.22 12.59 -7.15
N GLN A 263 -3.36 12.29 -6.18
CA GLN A 263 -2.30 11.27 -6.33
C GLN A 263 -2.92 9.90 -6.63
N THR A 264 -3.99 9.52 -5.92
CA THR A 264 -4.70 8.26 -6.17
C THR A 264 -5.25 8.19 -7.59
N LEU A 265 -5.90 9.25 -8.10
CA LEU A 265 -6.42 9.20 -9.48
C LEU A 265 -5.30 9.15 -10.52
N LEU A 266 -4.18 9.83 -10.30
CA LEU A 266 -3.01 9.75 -11.17
C LEU A 266 -2.42 8.33 -11.18
N HIS A 267 -2.32 7.69 -10.01
CA HIS A 267 -1.89 6.31 -9.82
C HIS A 267 -2.79 5.33 -10.56
N GLU A 268 -4.09 5.34 -10.28
CA GLU A 268 -5.04 4.42 -10.90
C GLU A 268 -5.17 4.63 -12.41
N ALA A 269 -4.99 5.86 -12.89
CA ALA A 269 -4.92 6.14 -14.32
C ALA A 269 -3.69 5.51 -14.96
N GLY A 270 -2.54 5.44 -14.27
CA GLY A 270 -1.36 4.71 -14.73
C GLY A 270 -1.64 3.24 -14.98
N HIS A 271 -2.35 2.57 -14.07
CA HIS A 271 -2.84 1.19 -14.29
C HIS A 271 -3.80 1.10 -15.48
N ALA A 272 -4.72 2.06 -15.61
CA ALA A 272 -5.68 2.09 -16.72
C ALA A 272 -4.98 2.25 -18.08
N PHE A 273 -3.98 3.12 -18.17
CA PHE A 273 -3.21 3.32 -19.40
C PHE A 273 -2.39 2.09 -19.77
N HIS A 274 -1.79 1.44 -18.78
CA HIS A 274 -1.14 0.15 -18.96
C HIS A 274 -2.15 -0.90 -19.49
N ALA A 275 -3.36 -0.98 -18.92
CA ALA A 275 -4.40 -1.88 -19.41
C ALA A 275 -4.77 -1.61 -20.87
N PHE A 276 -4.97 -0.35 -21.28
CA PHE A 276 -5.23 0.00 -22.68
C PHE A 276 -4.10 -0.46 -23.60
N GLN A 277 -2.84 -0.34 -23.17
CA GLN A 277 -1.70 -0.78 -23.97
C GLN A 277 -1.66 -2.31 -24.11
N VAL A 278 -1.84 -3.08 -23.02
CA VAL A 278 -1.80 -4.53 -23.09
C VAL A 278 -2.99 -5.12 -23.85
N TYR A 279 -4.13 -4.44 -23.90
CA TYR A 279 -5.28 -4.86 -24.72
C TYR A 279 -5.03 -4.80 -26.22
N LYS A 280 -3.98 -4.14 -26.68
CA LYS A 280 -3.53 -4.19 -28.08
C LYS A 280 -2.84 -5.51 -28.43
N LEU A 281 -2.38 -6.27 -27.43
CA LEU A 281 -1.76 -7.57 -27.65
C LEU A 281 -2.81 -8.59 -28.10
N PRO A 282 -2.48 -9.43 -29.12
CA PRO A 282 -3.45 -10.30 -29.76
C PRO A 282 -3.95 -11.45 -28.87
N TYR A 283 -3.09 -11.90 -27.94
CA TYR A 283 -3.41 -13.04 -27.09
C TYR A 283 -3.43 -12.65 -25.61
N VAL A 284 -4.46 -13.11 -24.89
CA VAL A 284 -4.64 -12.81 -23.46
C VAL A 284 -3.45 -13.27 -22.61
N GLN A 285 -2.83 -14.39 -22.99
CA GLN A 285 -1.66 -14.92 -22.29
C GLN A 285 -0.42 -14.03 -22.39
N GLN A 286 -0.38 -13.11 -23.35
CA GLN A 286 0.71 -12.14 -23.48
C GLN A 286 0.54 -10.89 -22.59
N ARG A 287 -0.62 -10.74 -21.93
CA ARG A 287 -0.97 -9.53 -21.18
C ARG A 287 -0.48 -9.56 -19.74
N ALA A 288 -0.07 -10.73 -19.24
CA ALA A 288 0.49 -10.86 -17.91
C ALA A 288 1.91 -10.29 -17.87
N VAL A 289 2.15 -9.38 -16.93
CA VAL A 289 3.46 -8.78 -16.64
C VAL A 289 3.83 -9.05 -15.19
N GLY A 290 5.11 -8.85 -14.81
CA GLY A 290 5.51 -8.88 -13.42
C GLY A 290 4.76 -7.83 -12.60
N LEU A 291 4.47 -8.15 -11.34
CA LEU A 291 3.67 -7.28 -10.47
C LEU A 291 4.34 -5.91 -10.26
N GLU A 292 5.67 -5.88 -10.16
CA GLU A 292 6.47 -4.65 -10.07
C GLU A 292 6.22 -3.71 -11.25
N PHE A 293 6.00 -4.24 -12.45
CA PHE A 293 5.69 -3.44 -13.64
C PHE A 293 4.31 -2.80 -13.60
N CYS A 294 3.35 -3.43 -12.94
CA CYS A 294 2.05 -2.82 -12.72
C CYS A 294 2.21 -1.51 -11.92
N GLU A 295 3.01 -1.55 -10.86
CA GLU A 295 3.26 -0.38 -10.01
C GLU A 295 4.22 0.63 -10.65
N VAL A 296 5.13 0.22 -11.55
CA VAL A 296 5.93 1.16 -12.38
C VAL A 296 5.00 2.02 -13.24
N ALA A 297 3.95 1.45 -13.83
CA ALA A 297 3.01 2.21 -14.64
C ALA A 297 2.23 3.23 -13.79
N SER A 298 1.73 2.81 -12.62
CA SER A 298 0.92 3.64 -11.73
C SER A 298 1.74 4.73 -11.03
N MET A 299 2.82 4.37 -10.36
CA MET A 299 3.69 5.32 -9.66
C MET A 299 4.46 6.22 -10.64
N GLY A 300 4.84 5.68 -11.80
CA GLY A 300 5.41 6.46 -12.89
C GLY A 300 4.49 7.58 -13.34
N MET A 301 3.18 7.34 -13.43
CA MET A 301 2.20 8.37 -13.81
C MET A 301 2.09 9.48 -12.76
N GLU A 302 2.19 9.17 -11.46
CA GLU A 302 2.25 10.19 -10.41
C GLU A 302 3.45 11.15 -10.60
N PHE A 303 4.63 10.60 -10.90
CA PHE A 303 5.83 11.41 -11.12
C PHE A 303 5.80 12.17 -12.45
N LEU A 304 5.33 11.54 -13.54
CA LEU A 304 5.20 12.19 -14.85
C LEU A 304 4.20 13.36 -14.83
N SER A 305 3.18 13.27 -13.99
CA SER A 305 2.17 14.32 -13.82
C SER A 305 2.63 15.49 -12.94
N ALA A 306 3.63 15.29 -12.09
CA ALA A 306 4.10 16.28 -11.12
C ALA A 306 4.51 17.65 -11.72
N PRO A 307 5.17 17.74 -12.89
CA PRO A 307 5.49 19.03 -13.54
C PRO A 307 4.25 19.85 -13.93
N TYR A 308 3.11 19.21 -14.14
CA TYR A 308 1.89 19.82 -14.66
C TYR A 308 0.85 20.19 -13.60
N LEU A 309 1.14 19.97 -12.32
CA LEU A 309 0.21 20.26 -11.21
C LEU A 309 -0.17 21.74 -11.12
N ASN A 310 0.72 22.67 -11.55
CA ASN A 310 0.53 24.12 -11.57
C ASN A 310 0.24 24.68 -12.97
N ARG A 311 -0.19 23.83 -13.93
CA ARG A 311 -0.62 24.31 -15.24
C ARG A 311 -1.75 25.35 -15.14
N ALA A 312 -1.93 26.18 -16.15
CA ALA A 312 -3.05 27.14 -16.18
C ALA A 312 -4.40 26.39 -16.06
N GLY A 313 -5.20 26.72 -15.06
CA GLY A 313 -6.43 26.00 -14.71
C GLY A 313 -6.21 24.64 -14.05
N GLY A 314 -4.98 24.33 -13.60
CA GLY A 314 -4.62 23.09 -12.91
C GLY A 314 -5.07 23.02 -11.45
N PHE A 315 -4.50 22.09 -10.69
CA PHE A 315 -4.86 21.87 -9.29
C PHE A 315 -4.32 22.95 -8.36
N TYR A 316 -3.14 23.52 -8.66
CA TYR A 316 -2.38 24.36 -7.74
C TYR A 316 -1.81 25.62 -8.41
N ASN A 317 -1.56 26.64 -7.60
CA ASN A 317 -0.60 27.68 -7.93
C ASN A 317 0.85 27.17 -7.79
N ASP A 318 1.86 27.96 -8.14
CA ASP A 318 3.27 27.55 -8.12
C ASP A 318 3.75 27.13 -6.73
N ALA A 319 3.33 27.84 -5.67
CA ALA A 319 3.74 27.55 -4.30
C ALA A 319 3.14 26.24 -3.79
N ASP A 320 1.83 26.04 -4.00
CA ASP A 320 1.13 24.81 -3.60
C ASP A 320 1.62 23.59 -4.39
N ALA A 321 1.93 23.76 -5.69
CA ALA A 321 2.50 22.68 -6.49
C ALA A 321 3.94 22.32 -6.07
N ALA A 322 4.73 23.32 -5.64
CA ALA A 322 6.05 23.05 -5.07
C ALA A 322 5.93 22.27 -3.76
N HIS A 323 4.97 22.65 -2.89
CA HIS A 323 4.66 21.91 -1.66
C HIS A 323 4.24 20.46 -1.98
N ALA A 324 3.28 20.27 -2.89
CA ALA A 324 2.80 18.95 -3.30
C ALA A 324 3.92 18.03 -3.83
N ARG A 325 4.86 18.60 -4.62
CA ARG A 325 6.02 17.84 -5.13
C ARG A 325 7.00 17.45 -4.03
N VAL A 326 7.27 18.34 -3.08
CA VAL A 326 8.13 18.04 -1.92
C VAL A 326 7.48 16.95 -1.06
N GLU A 327 6.19 17.09 -0.75
CA GLU A 327 5.43 16.11 0.03
C GLU A 327 5.47 14.71 -0.63
N LYS A 328 5.28 14.63 -1.95
CA LYS A 328 5.38 13.36 -2.70
C LYS A 328 6.76 12.72 -2.59
N LEU A 329 7.84 13.49 -2.73
CA LEU A 329 9.21 12.98 -2.61
C LEU A 329 9.52 12.53 -1.18
N GLU A 330 9.12 13.31 -0.17
CA GLU A 330 9.32 12.96 1.24
C GLU A 330 8.51 11.73 1.62
N THR A 331 7.26 11.60 1.15
CA THR A 331 6.42 10.40 1.33
C THR A 331 7.10 9.17 0.74
N SER A 332 7.68 9.27 -0.45
CA SER A 332 8.44 8.17 -1.07
C SER A 332 9.65 7.76 -0.21
N ILE A 333 10.38 8.75 0.35
CA ILE A 333 11.53 8.47 1.25
C ILE A 333 11.07 7.80 2.55
N PHE A 334 9.94 8.17 3.13
CA PHE A 334 9.41 7.53 4.35
C PHE A 334 8.78 6.16 4.07
N PHE A 335 8.27 5.98 2.87
CA PHE A 335 7.65 4.72 2.46
C PHE A 335 8.64 3.56 2.42
N TRP A 336 9.84 3.74 1.87
CA TRP A 336 10.83 2.67 1.74
C TRP A 336 11.23 2.01 3.06
N PRO A 337 11.58 2.74 4.15
CA PRO A 337 11.85 2.12 5.44
C PRO A 337 10.66 1.30 5.98
N TYR A 338 9.44 1.83 5.85
CA TYR A 338 8.25 1.10 6.28
C TYR A 338 7.98 -0.15 5.41
N MET A 339 8.18 -0.04 4.11
CA MET A 339 8.09 -1.18 3.19
C MET A 339 9.09 -2.26 3.59
N ALA A 340 10.33 -1.90 3.88
CA ALA A 340 11.37 -2.85 4.33
C ALA A 340 11.01 -3.52 5.67
N VAL A 341 10.37 -2.81 6.62
CA VAL A 341 9.83 -3.45 7.84
C VAL A 341 8.81 -4.53 7.47
N VAL A 342 7.88 -4.23 6.56
CA VAL A 342 6.82 -5.16 6.15
C VAL A 342 7.41 -6.36 5.41
N ASP A 343 8.35 -6.15 4.50
CA ASP A 343 8.95 -7.22 3.71
C ASP A 343 9.87 -8.10 4.56
N ALA A 344 10.80 -7.52 5.31
CA ALA A 344 11.69 -8.26 6.20
C ALA A 344 10.91 -9.05 7.27
N PHE A 345 9.80 -8.51 7.79
CA PHE A 345 8.93 -9.24 8.70
C PHE A 345 8.36 -10.51 8.05
N GLN A 346 7.88 -10.41 6.81
CA GLN A 346 7.35 -11.56 6.08
C GLN A 346 8.43 -12.59 5.76
N HIS A 347 9.63 -12.15 5.39
CA HIS A 347 10.77 -13.05 5.23
C HIS A 347 11.05 -13.81 6.51
N TRP A 348 11.13 -13.13 7.65
CA TRP A 348 11.35 -13.78 8.94
C TRP A 348 10.25 -14.80 9.28
N VAL A 349 8.96 -14.43 9.11
CA VAL A 349 7.82 -15.31 9.38
C VAL A 349 7.94 -16.63 8.64
N TYR A 350 8.19 -16.58 7.34
CA TYR A 350 8.19 -17.77 6.50
C TYR A 350 9.53 -18.50 6.46
N GLU A 351 10.59 -17.92 7.02
CA GLU A 351 11.85 -18.62 7.34
C GLU A 351 11.81 -19.29 8.72
N ASN A 352 11.00 -18.77 9.65
CA ASN A 352 10.89 -19.26 11.03
C ASN A 352 9.41 -19.54 11.39
N PRO A 353 8.69 -20.37 10.60
CA PRO A 353 7.24 -20.49 10.73
C PRO A 353 6.79 -21.07 12.07
N ARG A 354 7.62 -21.88 12.74
CA ARG A 354 7.30 -22.41 14.07
C ARG A 354 7.34 -21.33 15.13
N ASP A 355 8.29 -20.42 15.06
CA ASP A 355 8.38 -19.27 15.97
C ASP A 355 7.26 -18.27 15.68
N ALA A 356 6.91 -18.07 14.42
CA ALA A 356 5.87 -17.16 13.97
C ALA A 356 4.42 -17.63 14.27
N LEU A 357 4.22 -18.89 14.68
CA LEU A 357 2.95 -19.36 15.23
C LEU A 357 2.70 -18.82 16.63
N ASP A 358 3.73 -18.41 17.35
CA ASP A 358 3.62 -17.63 18.57
C ASP A 358 3.62 -16.15 18.22
N THR A 359 2.50 -15.48 18.42
CA THR A 359 2.31 -14.08 18.05
C THR A 359 3.11 -13.11 18.93
N GLU A 360 3.58 -13.53 20.11
CA GLU A 360 4.52 -12.72 20.91
C GLU A 360 5.89 -12.62 20.22
N ASN A 361 6.34 -13.69 19.55
CA ASN A 361 7.54 -13.64 18.72
C ASN A 361 7.33 -12.74 17.49
N CYS A 362 6.13 -12.74 16.89
CA CYS A 362 5.80 -11.82 15.81
C CYS A 362 5.89 -10.36 16.28
N ASP A 363 5.31 -10.04 17.44
CA ASP A 363 5.39 -8.71 18.04
C ASP A 363 6.85 -8.29 18.32
N ALA A 364 7.63 -9.20 18.89
CA ALA A 364 9.06 -8.93 19.17
C ALA A 364 9.85 -8.67 17.91
N GLN A 365 9.66 -9.49 16.86
CA GLN A 365 10.35 -9.33 15.58
C GLN A 365 9.92 -8.05 14.87
N TRP A 366 8.63 -7.74 14.83
CA TRP A 366 8.15 -6.48 14.27
C TRP A 366 8.74 -5.28 14.99
N GLY A 367 8.76 -5.32 16.33
CA GLY A 367 9.38 -4.27 17.15
C GLY A 367 10.85 -4.07 16.84
N ALA A 368 11.63 -5.15 16.70
CA ALA A 368 13.05 -5.10 16.35
C ALA A 368 13.29 -4.48 14.96
N LEU A 369 12.50 -4.89 13.96
CA LEU A 369 12.55 -4.32 12.63
C LEU A 369 12.13 -2.83 12.63
N TRP A 370 11.10 -2.48 13.40
CA TRP A 370 10.70 -1.09 13.56
C TRP A 370 11.83 -0.21 14.10
N ASP A 371 12.53 -0.68 15.15
CA ASP A 371 13.66 0.03 15.73
C ASP A 371 14.85 0.15 14.77
N MET A 372 14.99 -0.77 13.83
CA MET A 372 16.04 -0.76 12.80
C MET A 372 15.76 0.23 11.66
N TYR A 373 14.53 0.28 11.18
CA TYR A 373 14.17 1.02 9.97
C TYR A 373 13.44 2.34 10.22
N MET A 374 12.65 2.45 11.32
CA MET A 374 11.72 3.57 11.54
C MET A 374 12.27 4.56 12.58
N LEU A 375 13.41 5.17 12.25
CA LEU A 375 14.07 6.14 13.13
C LEU A 375 13.39 7.52 13.10
N GLY A 376 13.55 8.28 14.18
CA GLY A 376 13.14 9.70 14.25
C GLY A 376 11.83 9.97 14.97
N VAL A 377 11.03 8.94 15.25
CA VAL A 377 9.76 9.05 16.01
C VAL A 377 9.89 8.32 17.35
N ASN A 378 9.54 8.99 18.42
CA ASN A 378 9.65 8.46 19.78
C ASN A 378 8.37 7.71 20.19
N TRP A 379 8.49 6.41 20.41
CA TRP A 379 7.41 5.49 20.83
C TRP A 379 7.42 5.15 22.32
N ARG A 380 8.25 5.82 23.13
CA ARG A 380 8.33 5.53 24.57
C ARG A 380 6.95 5.64 25.24
N GLY A 381 6.55 4.58 25.96
CA GLY A 381 5.24 4.45 26.60
C GLY A 381 4.11 4.04 25.61
N LEU A 382 4.46 3.64 24.37
CA LEU A 382 3.55 3.20 23.32
C LEU A 382 4.06 1.88 22.71
N GLU A 383 4.68 1.05 23.55
CA GLU A 383 5.36 -0.17 23.12
C GLU A 383 4.36 -1.16 22.50
N GLN A 384 3.16 -1.28 23.07
CA GLN A 384 2.12 -2.20 22.59
C GLN A 384 1.62 -1.81 21.20
N GLU A 385 1.36 -0.53 20.98
CA GLU A 385 0.90 0.02 19.70
C GLU A 385 1.97 -0.13 18.62
N ARG A 386 3.25 -0.01 19.00
CA ARG A 386 4.39 -0.17 18.11
C ARG A 386 4.57 -1.62 17.67
N VAL A 387 4.64 -2.57 18.62
CA VAL A 387 4.93 -3.98 18.32
C VAL A 387 3.78 -4.68 17.59
N THR A 388 2.54 -4.24 17.78
CA THR A 388 1.36 -4.78 17.10
C THR A 388 1.08 -4.12 15.74
N GLY A 389 1.99 -3.29 15.25
CA GLY A 389 1.84 -2.58 13.97
C GLY A 389 1.55 -3.47 12.77
N TRP A 390 2.00 -4.73 12.77
CA TRP A 390 1.77 -5.71 11.71
C TRP A 390 0.30 -6.12 11.57
N HIS A 391 -0.51 -6.09 12.64
CA HIS A 391 -1.94 -6.42 12.63
C HIS A 391 -2.76 -5.57 11.65
N ARG A 392 -2.38 -4.32 11.46
CA ARG A 392 -3.11 -3.39 10.59
C ARG A 392 -2.68 -3.44 9.13
N LYS A 393 -1.59 -4.19 8.81
CA LYS A 393 -1.04 -4.22 7.46
C LYS A 393 -1.73 -5.29 6.63
N ILE A 394 -2.73 -4.86 5.87
CA ILE A 394 -3.55 -5.74 5.04
C ILE A 394 -2.70 -6.70 4.18
N HIS A 395 -1.61 -6.24 3.60
CA HIS A 395 -0.76 -7.06 2.73
C HIS A 395 -0.18 -8.29 3.42
N ILE A 396 0.13 -8.22 4.72
CA ILE A 396 0.59 -9.39 5.49
C ILE A 396 -0.49 -10.47 5.55
N PHE A 397 -1.75 -10.06 5.67
CA PHE A 397 -2.89 -10.98 5.79
C PHE A 397 -3.46 -11.43 4.43
N THR A 398 -3.56 -10.53 3.44
CA THR A 398 -4.28 -10.82 2.19
C THR A 398 -3.39 -10.98 0.97
N SER A 399 -2.20 -10.41 0.98
CA SER A 399 -1.30 -10.41 -0.18
C SER A 399 0.18 -10.51 0.24
N PRO A 400 0.57 -11.62 0.92
CA PRO A 400 1.95 -11.78 1.39
C PRO A 400 2.97 -11.59 0.26
N PHE A 401 4.07 -10.88 0.59
CA PHE A 401 5.15 -10.52 -0.33
C PHE A 401 4.80 -9.57 -1.48
N TYR A 402 3.58 -9.01 -1.51
CA TYR A 402 3.24 -8.02 -2.54
C TYR A 402 3.86 -6.64 -2.27
N TYR A 403 3.99 -6.26 -1.00
CA TYR A 403 4.28 -4.86 -0.62
C TYR A 403 5.62 -4.32 -1.10
N ILE A 404 6.59 -5.20 -1.35
CA ILE A 404 7.91 -4.83 -1.92
C ILE A 404 7.78 -4.25 -3.35
N GLU A 405 6.75 -4.62 -4.12
CA GLU A 405 6.55 -4.18 -5.49
C GLU A 405 6.45 -2.65 -5.60
N TYR A 406 5.81 -2.01 -4.62
CA TYR A 406 5.74 -0.55 -4.55
C TYR A 406 7.12 0.08 -4.34
N GLY A 407 7.97 -0.55 -3.53
CA GLY A 407 9.33 -0.07 -3.28
C GLY A 407 10.25 -0.25 -4.48
N MET A 408 10.10 -1.35 -5.20
CA MET A 408 10.86 -1.63 -6.43
C MET A 408 10.43 -0.72 -7.58
N ALA A 409 9.14 -0.45 -7.70
CA ALA A 409 8.61 0.47 -8.70
C ALA A 409 9.02 1.92 -8.46
#